data_ebfc2adb802f420d2828af71a5bbf859
#
_entry.id   ebfc2adb802f420d2828af71a5bbf859
#
_cell.length_a   1.000
_cell.length_b   1.000
_cell.length_c   1.000
_cell.angle_alpha   90.00
_cell.angle_beta   90.00
_cell.angle_gamma   90.00
#
_symmetry.space_group_name_H-M   'P 1'
#
loop_
_entity.id
_entity.type
_entity.pdbx_description
1 polymer ?
#
loop_
_entity_poly.entity_id
_entity_poly.type
_entity_poly.pdbx_seq_one_letter_code
_entity_poly.pdbx_strand_id
1 'polypeptide(L)'
;MGGGGDSRIPQYLKTLFPPETLQVVIRTYDFDPETGRRQIASWVEEVRPHLVIGESLGAIQALRIQGVPHLFVSPSLGAPALLYKAAFLASFALGRWFLHRCYPVKEGDRQELKFTCEILRKYKAHGEAAIAAIEPDGYYYAFFGRQDHYRKSGVVRIDLWERYFGKSYTEYDGTHFMETEYIESLLVPRIREVLGLEK
;
A
#
# COMPACT_ATOMS: atom_id res chain seq x y z
N MET A 1 0.44 9.85 0.41
CA MET A 1 1.71 9.23 -0.03
C MET A 1 2.79 9.45 1.03
N GLY A 2 3.94 8.81 0.90
CA GLY A 2 5.05 8.94 1.87
C GLY A 2 4.85 8.12 3.14
N GLY A 3 4.43 6.87 3.02
CA GLY A 3 4.50 5.88 4.10
C GLY A 3 5.95 5.53 4.42
N GLY A 4 6.18 4.80 5.50
CA GLY A 4 7.51 4.37 5.93
C GLY A 4 7.47 3.68 7.27
N GLY A 5 8.62 3.53 7.91
CA GLY A 5 8.79 2.85 9.18
C GLY A 5 7.87 3.37 10.28
N ASP A 6 7.52 4.67 10.23
CA ASP A 6 6.62 5.32 11.18
C ASP A 6 5.12 5.23 10.83
N SER A 7 4.74 4.38 9.86
CA SER A 7 3.33 4.23 9.51
C SER A 7 2.51 3.68 10.68
N ARG A 8 1.30 4.22 10.87
CA ARG A 8 0.47 3.96 12.06
C ARG A 8 0.11 2.48 12.20
N ILE A 9 -0.38 1.85 11.13
CA ILE A 9 -0.82 0.45 11.20
C ILE A 9 0.28 -0.48 11.73
N PRO A 10 1.50 -0.55 11.14
CA PRO A 10 2.51 -1.47 11.64
C PRO A 10 3.04 -1.10 13.03
N GLN A 11 3.12 0.20 13.36
CA GLN A 11 3.50 0.61 14.71
C GLN A 11 2.46 0.15 15.74
N TYR A 12 1.17 0.27 15.41
CA TYR A 12 0.10 -0.17 16.28
C TYR A 12 0.05 -1.70 16.40
N LEU A 13 0.22 -2.43 15.30
CA LEU A 13 0.28 -3.90 15.33
C LEU A 13 1.42 -4.41 16.23
N LYS A 14 2.57 -3.71 16.27
CA LYS A 14 3.68 -4.04 17.19
C LYS A 14 3.31 -3.89 18.67
N THR A 15 2.33 -3.06 19.01
CA THR A 15 1.85 -2.94 20.40
C THR A 15 0.85 -4.01 20.78
N LEU A 16 0.15 -4.59 19.78
CA LEU A 16 -0.89 -5.59 20.01
C LEU A 16 -0.35 -7.04 19.98
N PHE A 17 0.72 -7.26 19.21
CA PHE A 17 1.30 -8.58 19.06
C PHE A 17 2.70 -8.61 19.67
N PRO A 18 2.95 -9.44 20.70
CA PRO A 18 4.30 -9.68 21.20
C PRO A 18 5.16 -10.31 20.09
N PRO A 19 6.46 -9.96 20.00
CA PRO A 19 7.35 -10.43 18.93
C PRO A 19 7.45 -11.95 18.79
N GLU A 20 7.25 -12.68 19.87
CA GLU A 20 7.20 -14.16 19.91
C GLU A 20 5.94 -14.74 19.26
N THR A 21 4.87 -13.96 19.17
CA THR A 21 3.62 -14.37 18.51
C THR A 21 3.59 -13.93 17.06
N LEU A 22 3.97 -12.68 16.78
CA LEU A 22 3.96 -12.10 15.44
C LEU A 22 5.04 -11.03 15.30
N GLN A 23 6.04 -11.31 14.48
CA GLN A 23 7.05 -10.31 14.13
C GLN A 23 6.54 -9.38 13.02
N VAL A 24 6.26 -8.13 13.37
CA VAL A 24 5.86 -7.09 12.40
C VAL A 24 7.08 -6.39 11.86
N VAL A 25 7.37 -6.58 10.58
CA VAL A 25 8.49 -5.94 9.86
C VAL A 25 7.96 -4.83 8.96
N ILE A 26 8.53 -3.64 9.10
CA ILE A 26 8.31 -2.51 8.20
C ILE A 26 9.63 -1.84 7.90
N ARG A 27 9.81 -1.44 6.64
CA ARG A 27 10.99 -0.70 6.18
C ARG A 27 10.56 0.34 5.17
N THR A 28 11.24 1.47 5.16
CA THR A 28 11.01 2.57 4.21
C THR A 28 11.75 2.28 2.91
N TYR A 29 11.01 2.16 1.81
CA TYR A 29 11.57 1.93 0.47
C TYR A 29 11.55 3.21 -0.37
N ASP A 30 12.37 3.25 -1.43
CA ASP A 30 12.48 4.40 -2.33
C ASP A 30 11.17 4.65 -3.09
N PHE A 31 10.85 5.93 -3.34
CA PHE A 31 9.68 6.32 -4.12
C PHE A 31 9.78 5.95 -5.60
N ASP A 32 10.99 5.85 -6.18
CA ASP A 32 11.18 5.26 -7.50
C ASP A 32 10.68 3.81 -7.49
N PRO A 33 9.65 3.46 -8.28
CA PRO A 33 8.98 2.18 -8.16
C PRO A 33 9.90 0.97 -8.48
N GLU A 34 10.91 1.15 -9.32
CA GLU A 34 11.86 0.09 -9.66
C GLU A 34 12.88 -0.13 -8.55
N THR A 35 13.40 0.97 -7.99
CA THR A 35 14.32 0.91 -6.85
C THR A 35 13.62 0.35 -5.63
N GLY A 36 12.43 0.84 -5.31
CA GLY A 36 11.60 0.32 -4.23
C GLY A 36 11.29 -1.17 -4.39
N ARG A 37 10.99 -1.62 -5.62
CA ARG A 37 10.78 -3.04 -5.89
C ARG A 37 12.01 -3.90 -5.58
N ARG A 38 13.19 -3.46 -6.01
CA ARG A 38 14.44 -4.21 -5.73
C ARG A 38 14.73 -4.31 -4.24
N GLN A 39 14.53 -3.21 -3.50
CA GLN A 39 14.66 -3.20 -2.04
C GLN A 39 13.69 -4.19 -1.39
N ILE A 40 12.40 -4.12 -1.77
CA ILE A 40 11.36 -5.01 -1.22
C ILE A 40 11.66 -6.47 -1.56
N ALA A 41 12.08 -6.78 -2.79
CA ALA A 41 12.42 -8.15 -3.18
C ALA A 41 13.54 -8.73 -2.30
N SER A 42 14.61 -7.96 -2.08
CA SER A 42 15.70 -8.38 -1.18
C SER A 42 15.23 -8.60 0.25
N TRP A 43 14.33 -7.75 0.76
CA TRP A 43 13.77 -7.91 2.12
C TRP A 43 12.84 -9.10 2.23
N VAL A 44 12.07 -9.42 1.19
CA VAL A 44 11.20 -10.60 1.15
C VAL A 44 12.04 -11.89 1.22
N GLU A 45 13.16 -11.94 0.50
CA GLU A 45 14.12 -13.06 0.57
C GLU A 45 14.72 -13.22 1.98
N GLU A 46 15.05 -12.09 2.64
CA GLU A 46 15.61 -12.06 3.99
C GLU A 46 14.57 -12.48 5.04
N VAL A 47 13.37 -11.86 4.99
CA VAL A 47 12.35 -11.97 6.03
C VAL A 47 11.46 -13.20 5.85
N ARG A 48 11.21 -13.64 4.60
CA ARG A 48 10.28 -14.73 4.24
C ARG A 48 8.92 -14.56 4.93
N PRO A 49 8.17 -13.50 4.60
CA PRO A 49 6.94 -13.18 5.31
C PRO A 49 5.87 -14.26 5.11
N HIS A 50 5.06 -14.50 6.15
CA HIS A 50 3.88 -15.36 6.10
C HIS A 50 2.61 -14.60 5.69
N LEU A 51 2.65 -13.30 5.70
CA LEU A 51 1.55 -12.40 5.33
C LEU A 51 2.15 -11.05 4.89
N VAL A 52 1.59 -10.47 3.85
CA VAL A 52 1.93 -9.12 3.39
C VAL A 52 0.74 -8.19 3.60
N ILE A 53 0.99 -7.01 4.18
CA ILE A 53 -0.04 -5.96 4.33
C ILE A 53 0.36 -4.77 3.46
N GLY A 54 -0.49 -4.40 2.50
CA GLY A 54 -0.31 -3.26 1.61
C GLY A 54 -1.27 -2.12 1.93
N GLU A 55 -0.76 -0.95 2.32
CA GLU A 55 -1.58 0.24 2.55
C GLU A 55 -1.42 1.24 1.40
N SER A 56 -2.55 1.78 0.91
CA SER A 56 -2.58 2.85 -0.09
C SER A 56 -1.74 2.50 -1.34
N LEU A 57 -0.77 3.37 -1.73
CA LEU A 57 0.15 3.12 -2.85
C LEU A 57 1.05 1.90 -2.63
N GLY A 58 1.33 1.54 -1.37
CA GLY A 58 2.08 0.33 -1.02
C GLY A 58 1.43 -0.96 -1.51
N ALA A 59 0.13 -0.95 -1.78
CA ALA A 59 -0.59 -2.07 -2.38
C ALA A 59 0.00 -2.51 -3.72
N ILE A 60 0.49 -1.56 -4.53
CA ILE A 60 1.10 -1.85 -5.85
C ILE A 60 2.41 -2.64 -5.69
N GLN A 61 3.20 -2.33 -4.67
CA GLN A 61 4.40 -3.10 -4.35
C GLN A 61 4.05 -4.47 -3.75
N ALA A 62 3.06 -4.51 -2.84
CA ALA A 62 2.60 -5.73 -2.19
C ALA A 62 2.12 -6.77 -3.22
N LEU A 63 1.34 -6.38 -4.23
CA LEU A 63 0.87 -7.26 -5.30
C LEU A 63 2.00 -7.94 -6.11
N ARG A 64 3.22 -7.45 -6.00
CA ARG A 64 4.40 -8.03 -6.68
C ARG A 64 5.13 -9.07 -5.83
N ILE A 65 4.70 -9.31 -4.61
CA ILE A 65 5.18 -10.38 -3.74
C ILE A 65 4.25 -11.57 -3.96
N GLN A 66 4.78 -12.72 -4.27
CA GLN A 66 4.01 -13.93 -4.62
C GLN A 66 4.17 -15.01 -3.57
N GLY A 67 3.26 -16.00 -3.57
CA GLY A 67 3.33 -17.16 -2.71
C GLY A 67 2.95 -16.91 -1.24
N VAL A 68 2.33 -15.78 -0.92
CA VAL A 68 1.91 -15.43 0.44
C VAL A 68 0.53 -14.78 0.44
N PRO A 69 -0.26 -14.90 1.51
CA PRO A 69 -1.51 -14.16 1.67
C PRO A 69 -1.29 -12.64 1.70
N HIS A 70 -2.29 -11.90 1.21
CA HIS A 70 -2.26 -10.44 1.19
C HIS A 70 -3.49 -9.82 1.85
N LEU A 71 -3.25 -8.83 2.72
CA LEU A 71 -4.28 -7.93 3.23
C LEU A 71 -3.99 -6.51 2.73
N PHE A 72 -5.04 -5.77 2.41
CA PHE A 72 -4.90 -4.42 1.89
C PHE A 72 -5.77 -3.44 2.67
N VAL A 73 -5.23 -2.26 2.91
CA VAL A 73 -5.97 -1.13 3.49
C VAL A 73 -5.99 0.00 2.49
N SER A 74 -7.20 0.38 2.04
CA SER A 74 -7.41 1.42 1.03
C SER A 74 -6.49 1.29 -0.19
N PRO A 75 -6.40 0.11 -0.86
CA PRO A 75 -5.46 -0.11 -1.95
C PRO A 75 -5.68 0.88 -3.08
N SER A 76 -4.63 1.64 -3.40
CA SER A 76 -4.69 2.73 -4.37
C SER A 76 -4.40 2.25 -5.79
N LEU A 77 -5.23 1.32 -6.32
CA LEU A 77 -5.03 0.69 -7.63
C LEU A 77 -5.12 1.68 -8.80
N GLY A 78 -5.80 2.81 -8.63
CA GLY A 78 -5.86 3.88 -9.63
C GLY A 78 -4.64 4.84 -9.61
N ALA A 79 -3.84 4.81 -8.54
CA ALA A 79 -2.73 5.73 -8.36
C ALA A 79 -1.67 5.66 -9.48
N PRO A 80 -1.25 4.49 -9.98
CA PRO A 80 -0.25 4.42 -11.04
C PRO A 80 -0.62 5.22 -12.29
N ALA A 81 -1.87 5.15 -12.73
CA ALA A 81 -2.36 5.90 -13.89
C ALA A 81 -2.38 7.42 -13.64
N LEU A 82 -2.73 7.84 -12.42
CA LEU A 82 -2.76 9.24 -12.04
C LEU A 82 -1.35 9.81 -11.89
N LEU A 83 -0.43 9.07 -11.31
CA LEU A 83 0.99 9.46 -11.20
C LEU A 83 1.63 9.59 -12.60
N TYR A 84 1.32 8.66 -13.50
CA TYR A 84 1.76 8.77 -14.89
C TYR A 84 1.25 10.04 -15.57
N LYS A 85 -0.02 10.41 -15.38
CA LYS A 85 -0.58 11.67 -15.88
C LYS A 85 0.08 12.89 -15.23
N ALA A 86 0.39 12.84 -13.94
CA ALA A 86 1.09 13.90 -13.22
C ALA A 86 2.54 14.09 -13.70
N ALA A 87 3.12 13.14 -14.43
CA ALA A 87 4.44 13.26 -15.03
C ALA A 87 4.56 14.47 -15.98
N PHE A 88 3.46 14.83 -16.66
CA PHE A 88 3.41 16.04 -17.47
C PHE A 88 3.63 17.31 -16.62
N LEU A 89 2.96 17.42 -15.49
CA LEU A 89 3.17 18.55 -14.56
C LEU A 89 4.60 18.57 -14.03
N ALA A 90 5.15 17.40 -13.70
CA ALA A 90 6.51 17.26 -13.18
C ALA A 90 7.60 17.62 -14.21
N SER A 91 7.27 17.75 -15.49
CA SER A 91 8.21 18.24 -16.53
C SER A 91 8.58 19.71 -16.36
N PHE A 92 7.76 20.49 -15.66
CA PHE A 92 7.96 21.92 -15.42
C PHE A 92 8.32 22.21 -13.97
N ALA A 93 9.18 23.20 -13.73
CA ALA A 93 9.59 23.60 -12.38
C ALA A 93 8.39 23.97 -11.49
N LEU A 94 7.45 24.77 -12.02
CA LEU A 94 6.23 25.16 -11.31
C LEU A 94 5.33 23.96 -10.98
N GLY A 95 5.22 23.01 -11.89
CA GLY A 95 4.44 21.78 -11.65
C GLY A 95 5.07 20.91 -10.56
N ARG A 96 6.40 20.77 -10.53
CA ARG A 96 7.10 20.08 -9.42
C ARG A 96 6.88 20.77 -8.09
N TRP A 97 7.03 22.10 -8.06
CA TRP A 97 6.75 22.90 -6.88
C TRP A 97 5.33 22.67 -6.36
N PHE A 98 4.33 22.67 -7.25
CA PHE A 98 2.94 22.40 -6.92
C PHE A 98 2.76 20.99 -6.32
N LEU A 99 3.36 19.97 -6.93
CA LEU A 99 3.29 18.60 -6.41
C LEU A 99 3.90 18.48 -5.01
N HIS A 100 5.07 19.10 -4.77
CA HIS A 100 5.67 19.13 -3.43
C HIS A 100 4.82 19.93 -2.44
N ARG A 101 4.10 20.97 -2.89
CA ARG A 101 3.18 21.72 -2.04
C ARG A 101 1.95 20.91 -1.65
N CYS A 102 1.44 20.06 -2.54
CA CYS A 102 0.32 19.16 -2.26
C CYS A 102 0.73 17.97 -1.38
N TYR A 103 1.98 17.54 -1.48
CA TYR A 103 2.53 16.40 -0.75
C TYR A 103 3.83 16.82 -0.04
N PRO A 104 3.72 17.56 1.06
CA PRO A 104 4.90 18.03 1.79
C PRO A 104 5.69 16.85 2.36
N VAL A 105 6.99 17.07 2.52
CA VAL A 105 7.88 16.13 3.22
C VAL A 105 7.36 15.92 4.64
N LYS A 106 7.28 14.66 5.04
CA LYS A 106 6.92 14.27 6.41
C LYS A 106 8.18 13.99 7.21
N GLU A 107 8.18 14.37 8.45
CA GLU A 107 9.26 14.04 9.39
C GLU A 107 9.26 12.55 9.74
N GLY A 108 10.40 12.05 10.26
CA GLY A 108 10.59 10.68 10.70
C GLY A 108 11.03 9.73 9.59
N ASP A 109 10.94 8.42 9.85
CA ASP A 109 11.28 7.37 8.87
C ASP A 109 10.17 7.24 7.82
N ARG A 110 10.20 8.16 6.86
CA ARG A 110 9.21 8.31 5.80
C ARG A 110 9.85 8.28 4.42
N GLN A 111 9.09 7.78 3.47
CA GLN A 111 9.49 7.78 2.06
C GLN A 111 9.64 9.20 1.53
N GLU A 112 10.82 9.52 0.99
CA GLU A 112 11.05 10.78 0.27
C GLU A 112 10.34 10.74 -1.10
N LEU A 113 9.42 11.69 -1.32
CA LEU A 113 8.64 11.77 -2.56
C LEU A 113 9.42 12.52 -3.64
N LYS A 114 9.84 11.82 -4.68
CA LYS A 114 10.63 12.35 -5.80
C LYS A 114 9.74 12.58 -7.03
N PHE A 115 9.12 13.75 -7.15
CA PHE A 115 8.24 14.09 -8.26
C PHE A 115 9.03 14.52 -9.51
N THR A 116 9.76 13.59 -10.13
CA THR A 116 10.35 13.79 -11.45
C THR A 116 9.49 13.18 -12.54
N CYS A 117 9.54 13.74 -13.74
CA CYS A 117 8.82 13.20 -14.91
C CYS A 117 9.20 11.74 -15.17
N GLU A 118 10.49 11.41 -15.03
CA GLU A 118 11.01 10.05 -15.23
C GLU A 118 10.39 9.06 -14.24
N ILE A 119 10.48 9.35 -12.93
CA ILE A 119 9.94 8.47 -11.87
C ILE A 119 8.44 8.29 -12.01
N LEU A 120 7.70 9.38 -12.26
CA LEU A 120 6.25 9.31 -12.36
C LEU A 120 5.78 8.50 -13.58
N ARG A 121 6.53 8.53 -14.69
CA ARG A 121 6.25 7.70 -15.87
C ARG A 121 6.40 6.19 -15.60
N LYS A 122 7.35 5.80 -14.77
CA LYS A 122 7.58 4.38 -14.42
C LYS A 122 6.37 3.75 -13.71
N TYR A 123 5.57 4.55 -13.01
CA TYR A 123 4.41 4.02 -12.26
C TYR A 123 3.38 3.32 -13.14
N LYS A 124 3.20 3.72 -14.41
CA LYS A 124 2.27 3.04 -15.31
C LYS A 124 2.67 1.58 -15.53
N ALA A 125 3.87 1.35 -16.03
CA ALA A 125 4.40 0.00 -16.26
C ALA A 125 4.49 -0.80 -14.95
N HIS A 126 4.82 -0.14 -13.84
CA HIS A 126 4.88 -0.77 -12.52
C HIS A 126 3.50 -1.24 -12.05
N GLY A 127 2.44 -0.42 -12.25
CA GLY A 127 1.06 -0.79 -11.96
C GLY A 127 0.56 -1.94 -12.84
N GLU A 128 0.84 -1.90 -14.14
CA GLU A 128 0.51 -2.99 -15.08
C GLU A 128 1.19 -4.30 -14.67
N ALA A 129 2.46 -4.24 -14.30
CA ALA A 129 3.21 -5.40 -13.83
C ALA A 129 2.73 -5.92 -12.45
N ALA A 130 2.19 -5.05 -11.59
CA ALA A 130 1.58 -5.48 -10.34
C ALA A 130 0.29 -6.26 -10.58
N ILE A 131 -0.54 -5.81 -11.52
CA ILE A 131 -1.76 -6.52 -11.90
C ILE A 131 -1.42 -7.86 -12.59
N ALA A 132 -0.42 -7.89 -13.45
CA ALA A 132 0.02 -9.13 -14.11
C ALA A 132 0.65 -10.16 -13.13
N ALA A 133 1.06 -9.72 -11.95
CA ALA A 133 1.62 -10.60 -10.92
C ALA A 133 0.55 -11.25 -10.01
N ILE A 134 -0.73 -10.91 -10.18
CA ILE A 134 -1.82 -11.49 -9.38
C ILE A 134 -1.91 -13.00 -9.65
N GLU A 135 -1.81 -13.79 -8.58
CA GLU A 135 -1.90 -15.23 -8.63
C GLU A 135 -3.37 -15.66 -8.63
N PRO A 136 -3.82 -16.54 -9.56
CA PRO A 136 -5.23 -16.96 -9.64
C PRO A 136 -5.76 -17.59 -8.35
N ASP A 137 -4.91 -18.34 -7.64
CA ASP A 137 -5.25 -19.03 -6.40
C ASP A 137 -4.72 -18.29 -5.15
N GLY A 138 -4.25 -17.05 -5.31
CA GLY A 138 -3.72 -16.24 -4.23
C GLY A 138 -4.82 -15.76 -3.28
N TYR A 139 -4.48 -15.57 -2.01
CA TYR A 139 -5.38 -14.97 -1.04
C TYR A 139 -5.21 -13.45 -1.00
N TYR A 140 -6.25 -12.73 -1.38
CA TYR A 140 -6.29 -11.26 -1.42
C TYR A 140 -7.56 -10.77 -0.72
N TYR A 141 -7.40 -9.89 0.27
CA TYR A 141 -8.54 -9.29 0.98
C TYR A 141 -8.28 -7.81 1.26
N ALA A 142 -9.31 -6.96 1.09
CA ALA A 142 -9.17 -5.52 1.27
C ALA A 142 -10.14 -4.93 2.29
N PHE A 143 -9.74 -3.78 2.84
CA PHE A 143 -10.57 -2.93 3.69
C PHE A 143 -10.67 -1.54 3.06
N PHE A 144 -11.90 -1.04 2.87
CA PHE A 144 -12.15 0.27 2.26
C PHE A 144 -12.94 1.16 3.21
N GLY A 145 -12.40 2.32 3.53
CA GLY A 145 -13.14 3.35 4.26
C GLY A 145 -14.23 3.98 3.39
N ARG A 146 -15.45 4.09 3.91
CA ARG A 146 -16.56 4.77 3.21
C ARG A 146 -16.31 6.27 3.08
N GLN A 147 -15.60 6.86 4.04
CA GLN A 147 -15.24 8.28 4.09
C GLN A 147 -13.90 8.58 3.41
N ASP A 148 -13.32 7.60 2.69
CA ASP A 148 -12.06 7.78 1.97
C ASP A 148 -12.22 8.79 0.83
N HIS A 149 -11.63 9.98 1.00
CA HIS A 149 -11.68 11.06 0.02
C HIS A 149 -10.96 10.73 -1.29
N TYR A 150 -10.02 9.77 -1.29
CA TYR A 150 -9.33 9.32 -2.50
C TYR A 150 -10.19 8.44 -3.42
N ARG A 151 -11.36 7.99 -2.96
CA ARG A 151 -12.38 7.34 -3.83
C ARG A 151 -12.90 8.32 -4.89
N LYS A 152 -13.14 9.60 -4.52
CA LYS A 152 -13.63 10.64 -5.44
C LYS A 152 -12.61 11.00 -6.52
N SER A 153 -11.34 10.93 -6.22
CA SER A 153 -10.26 11.23 -7.18
C SER A 153 -9.91 10.04 -8.08
N GLY A 154 -10.48 8.86 -7.84
CA GLY A 154 -10.15 7.64 -8.59
C GLY A 154 -8.80 7.01 -8.22
N VAL A 155 -8.16 7.44 -7.12
CA VAL A 155 -6.97 6.79 -6.56
C VAL A 155 -7.34 5.45 -5.96
N VAL A 156 -8.35 5.43 -5.08
CA VAL A 156 -8.94 4.21 -4.51
C VAL A 156 -10.17 3.84 -5.31
N ARG A 157 -10.18 2.63 -5.90
CA ARG A 157 -11.22 2.17 -6.82
C ARG A 157 -11.68 0.77 -6.46
N ILE A 158 -12.87 0.68 -5.85
CA ILE A 158 -13.49 -0.62 -5.51
C ILE A 158 -13.86 -1.41 -6.77
N ASP A 159 -14.31 -0.73 -7.83
CA ASP A 159 -14.63 -1.36 -9.10
C ASP A 159 -13.41 -2.03 -9.78
N LEU A 160 -12.20 -1.45 -9.62
CA LEU A 160 -10.97 -2.13 -10.04
C LEU A 160 -10.63 -3.32 -9.14
N TRP A 161 -10.85 -3.18 -7.83
CA TRP A 161 -10.67 -4.29 -6.91
C TRP A 161 -11.59 -5.46 -7.28
N GLU A 162 -12.88 -5.21 -7.44
CA GLU A 162 -13.86 -6.24 -7.81
C GLU A 162 -13.54 -6.93 -9.14
N ARG A 163 -12.98 -6.21 -10.09
CA ARG A 163 -12.56 -6.76 -11.39
C ARG A 163 -11.50 -7.86 -11.26
N TYR A 164 -10.55 -7.68 -10.32
CA TYR A 164 -9.41 -8.60 -10.19
C TYR A 164 -9.57 -9.59 -9.04
N PHE A 165 -10.30 -9.24 -7.99
CA PHE A 165 -10.38 -9.99 -6.74
C PHE A 165 -11.81 -10.35 -6.33
N GLY A 166 -12.82 -9.95 -7.10
CA GLY A 166 -14.21 -10.14 -6.72
C GLY A 166 -14.60 -9.36 -5.47
N LYS A 167 -15.57 -9.88 -4.71
CA LYS A 167 -16.08 -9.25 -3.48
C LYS A 167 -15.29 -9.64 -2.22
N SER A 168 -13.99 -9.85 -2.34
CA SER A 168 -13.11 -10.17 -1.21
C SER A 168 -12.67 -8.90 -0.46
N TYR A 169 -13.62 -8.17 0.11
CA TYR A 169 -13.35 -6.95 0.87
C TYR A 169 -14.42 -6.66 1.92
N THR A 170 -14.07 -5.77 2.86
CA THR A 170 -14.99 -5.13 3.81
C THR A 170 -14.97 -3.61 3.63
N GLU A 171 -16.15 -3.00 3.56
CA GLU A 171 -16.27 -1.56 3.73
C GLU A 171 -16.57 -1.24 5.19
N TYR A 172 -15.88 -0.22 5.74
CA TYR A 172 -16.08 0.27 7.12
C TYR A 172 -16.33 1.78 7.13
N ASP A 173 -16.87 2.30 8.21
CA ASP A 173 -17.22 3.72 8.31
C ASP A 173 -16.03 4.58 8.79
N GLY A 174 -14.93 4.52 8.06
CA GLY A 174 -13.70 5.24 8.33
C GLY A 174 -13.09 5.89 7.09
N THR A 175 -11.91 6.47 7.28
CA THR A 175 -11.20 7.25 6.26
C THR A 175 -10.22 6.41 5.44
N HIS A 176 -9.36 7.08 4.66
CA HIS A 176 -8.27 6.43 3.92
C HIS A 176 -7.24 5.76 4.83
N PHE A 177 -7.00 6.36 5.98
CA PHE A 177 -6.07 5.86 6.98
C PHE A 177 -6.87 5.14 8.06
N MET A 178 -6.91 3.80 8.00
CA MET A 178 -7.69 3.00 8.94
C MET A 178 -7.42 3.43 10.40
N GLU A 179 -8.47 3.82 11.08
CA GLU A 179 -8.42 4.26 12.47
C GLU A 179 -8.18 3.07 13.40
N THR A 180 -7.65 3.33 14.60
CA THR A 180 -7.22 2.30 15.55
C THR A 180 -8.33 1.32 15.90
N GLU A 181 -9.56 1.78 16.07
CA GLU A 181 -10.74 0.95 16.35
C GLU A 181 -11.01 -0.09 15.25
N TYR A 182 -10.78 0.28 13.97
CA TYR A 182 -10.95 -0.63 12.84
C TYR A 182 -9.74 -1.54 12.63
N ILE A 183 -8.54 -1.10 13.05
CA ILE A 183 -7.39 -2.01 13.10
C ILE A 183 -7.70 -3.15 14.07
N GLU A 184 -8.22 -2.84 15.26
CA GLU A 184 -8.56 -3.85 16.28
C GLU A 184 -9.74 -4.72 15.88
N SER A 185 -10.82 -4.11 15.38
CA SER A 185 -12.08 -4.82 15.12
C SER A 185 -12.14 -5.53 13.77
N LEU A 186 -11.33 -5.14 12.78
CA LEU A 186 -11.37 -5.70 11.43
C LEU A 186 -10.03 -6.31 10.99
N LEU A 187 -8.93 -5.54 11.07
CA LEU A 187 -7.65 -5.98 10.53
C LEU A 187 -7.02 -7.08 11.40
N VAL A 188 -6.98 -6.90 12.72
CA VAL A 188 -6.39 -7.87 13.65
C VAL A 188 -7.10 -9.23 13.60
N PRO A 189 -8.44 -9.33 13.64
CA PRO A 189 -9.12 -10.61 13.47
C PRO A 189 -8.79 -11.29 12.14
N ARG A 190 -8.68 -10.53 11.05
CA ARG A 190 -8.31 -11.08 9.75
C ARG A 190 -6.86 -11.56 9.69
N ILE A 191 -5.92 -10.85 10.33
CA ILE A 191 -4.54 -11.32 10.48
C ILE A 191 -4.50 -12.64 11.23
N ARG A 192 -5.22 -12.76 12.36
CA ARG A 192 -5.29 -13.99 13.15
C ARG A 192 -5.86 -15.15 12.34
N GLU A 193 -6.96 -14.93 11.62
CA GLU A 193 -7.59 -15.92 10.75
C GLU A 193 -6.62 -16.44 9.68
N VAL A 194 -5.96 -15.52 8.95
CA VAL A 194 -5.05 -15.87 7.85
C VAL A 194 -3.81 -16.60 8.34
N LEU A 195 -3.30 -16.25 9.51
CA LEU A 195 -2.10 -16.87 10.10
C LEU A 195 -2.41 -18.06 11.03
N GLY A 196 -3.69 -18.40 11.25
CA GLY A 196 -4.08 -19.47 12.16
C GLY A 196 -3.69 -19.20 13.62
N LEU A 197 -3.64 -17.92 14.03
CA LEU A 197 -3.33 -17.55 15.42
C LEU A 197 -4.57 -17.66 16.29
N GLU A 198 -4.45 -18.30 17.45
CA GLU A 198 -5.53 -18.38 18.44
C GLU A 198 -5.95 -16.98 18.93
N LYS A 199 -7.18 -16.90 19.45
CA LYS A 199 -7.78 -15.65 19.94
C LYS A 199 -7.11 -15.13 21.20
#